data_7caca545fe6ce4da0e4387bb64a7baaa
#
_entry.id   7caca545fe6ce4da0e4387bb64a7baaa
#
_cell.length_a   1.000
_cell.length_b   1.000
_cell.length_c   1.000
_cell.angle_alpha   90.00
_cell.angle_beta   90.00
_cell.angle_gamma   90.00
#
_symmetry.space_group_name_H-M   'P 1'
#
loop_
_entity.id
_entity.type
_entity.pdbx_description
1 polymer ?
#
loop_
_entity_poly.entity_id
_entity_poly.type
_entity_poly.pdbx_seq_one_letter_code
_entity_poly.pdbx_strand_id
1 'polypeptide(L)'
;LLGGAENTPVLLSVSEPNDSAMREVTLVRRASNSPNEADTLFTSRRMPTDVGYIRFDEFDFKVLKKFKKSLTELKDTKGLIIDLRFNRGGYHYAMSEMAALFFSEKVSFGKTITRTGKIPKILGISLVPKETFVGDEDSRRYAAPVVILMSNYSASSAEHFAAGMQESGRASIVGGQSCGCMLGIMGKTKIKGGELYVSQFDFVTALGKRIEQIGVLPDVTVVPTVADAQAGFTKAINDAENLLISTQK
;
A
#
# COMPACT_ATOMS: atom_id res chain seq x y z
N LEU A 1 4.31 -0.12 -22.98
CA LEU A 1 3.71 0.60 -24.12
C LEU A 1 4.04 2.09 -24.13
N LEU A 2 4.16 2.76 -22.96
CA LEU A 2 4.54 4.18 -22.88
C LEU A 2 6.06 4.40 -22.86
N GLY A 3 6.85 3.37 -22.61
CA GLY A 3 8.32 3.42 -22.67
C GLY A 3 8.84 3.66 -24.07
N GLY A 4 10.06 4.19 -24.17
CA GLY A 4 10.75 4.47 -25.44
C GLY A 4 11.91 5.44 -25.25
N ALA A 5 12.65 5.70 -26.32
CA ALA A 5 13.77 6.63 -26.27
C ALA A 5 13.31 8.05 -25.95
N GLU A 6 14.15 8.79 -25.23
CA GLU A 6 13.90 10.19 -24.93
C GLU A 6 13.72 11.03 -26.21
N ASN A 7 12.89 12.07 -26.12
CA ASN A 7 12.51 12.97 -27.22
C ASN A 7 11.77 12.30 -28.39
N THR A 8 11.30 11.05 -28.22
CA THR A 8 10.45 10.41 -29.23
C THR A 8 8.96 10.65 -28.93
N PRO A 9 8.10 10.79 -29.97
CA PRO A 9 6.67 10.96 -29.76
C PRO A 9 6.01 9.64 -29.36
N VAL A 10 4.93 9.74 -28.60
CA VAL A 10 3.96 8.65 -28.36
C VAL A 10 2.57 9.20 -28.66
N LEU A 11 1.85 8.52 -29.54
CA LEU A 11 0.46 8.82 -29.87
C LEU A 11 -0.47 8.04 -28.94
N LEU A 12 -1.37 8.73 -28.29
CA LEU A 12 -2.38 8.14 -27.38
C LEU A 12 -3.76 8.48 -27.90
N SER A 13 -4.63 7.48 -27.96
CA SER A 13 -6.07 7.68 -28.13
C SER A 13 -6.71 7.76 -26.76
N VAL A 14 -7.33 8.88 -26.43
CA VAL A 14 -7.95 9.14 -25.14
C VAL A 14 -9.43 9.47 -25.30
N SER A 15 -10.24 9.08 -24.33
CA SER A 15 -11.65 9.45 -24.23
C SER A 15 -11.96 10.04 -22.86
N GLU A 16 -12.93 10.94 -22.78
CA GLU A 16 -13.48 11.37 -21.49
C GLU A 16 -14.37 10.25 -20.92
N PRO A 17 -14.51 10.12 -19.59
CA PRO A 17 -15.23 9.02 -18.97
C PRO A 17 -16.69 8.83 -19.41
N ASN A 18 -17.33 9.88 -19.92
CA ASN A 18 -18.71 9.88 -20.38
C ASN A 18 -18.86 10.24 -21.88
N ASP A 19 -17.74 10.27 -22.61
CA ASP A 19 -17.71 10.57 -24.02
C ASP A 19 -17.17 9.36 -24.80
N SER A 20 -17.93 8.86 -25.75
CA SER A 20 -17.49 7.80 -26.67
C SER A 20 -16.52 8.30 -27.75
N ALA A 21 -16.38 9.61 -27.89
CA ALA A 21 -15.46 10.20 -28.87
C ALA A 21 -14.01 9.99 -28.41
N MET A 22 -13.22 9.36 -29.28
CA MET A 22 -11.79 9.21 -29.11
C MET A 22 -11.07 10.42 -29.72
N ARG A 23 -10.14 11.00 -28.99
CA ARG A 23 -9.22 12.00 -29.53
C ARG A 23 -7.79 11.53 -29.47
N GLU A 24 -7.00 11.87 -30.46
CA GLU A 24 -5.57 11.57 -30.46
C GLU A 24 -4.76 12.69 -29.80
N VAL A 25 -3.86 12.29 -28.89
CA VAL A 25 -2.95 13.19 -28.19
C VAL A 25 -1.53 12.70 -28.42
N THR A 26 -0.68 13.54 -29.00
CA THR A 26 0.74 13.25 -29.13
C THR A 26 1.49 13.84 -27.94
N LEU A 27 2.18 12.98 -27.19
CA LEU A 27 3.10 13.37 -26.13
C LEU A 27 4.53 13.10 -26.56
N VAL A 28 5.47 13.92 -26.12
CA VAL A 28 6.90 13.70 -26.33
C VAL A 28 7.50 13.12 -25.06
N ARG A 29 8.17 11.97 -25.20
CA ARG A 29 8.87 11.34 -24.07
C ARG A 29 10.00 12.25 -23.61
N ARG A 30 10.04 12.54 -22.33
CA ARG A 30 11.12 13.33 -21.71
C ARG A 30 11.84 12.43 -20.72
N ALA A 31 13.15 12.67 -20.54
CA ALA A 31 13.84 12.08 -19.40
C ALA A 31 13.09 12.49 -18.12
N SER A 32 12.94 11.55 -17.21
CA SER A 32 12.44 11.88 -15.89
C SER A 32 13.49 12.79 -15.22
N ASN A 33 13.21 14.08 -15.19
CA ASN A 33 13.98 15.05 -14.39
C ASN A 33 13.57 14.97 -12.92
N SER A 34 12.88 13.92 -12.53
CA SER A 34 12.53 13.69 -11.13
C SER A 34 13.82 13.51 -10.32
N PRO A 35 14.09 14.38 -9.36
CA PRO A 35 15.21 14.18 -8.46
C PRO A 35 14.99 12.82 -7.78
N ASN A 36 15.92 11.90 -7.98
CA ASN A 36 15.95 10.54 -7.41
C ASN A 36 14.56 9.93 -7.15
N GLU A 37 14.13 8.97 -7.96
CA GLU A 37 12.88 8.21 -7.75
C GLU A 37 12.69 7.74 -6.30
N ALA A 38 13.79 7.52 -5.57
CA ALA A 38 13.77 7.15 -4.16
C ALA A 38 13.21 8.22 -3.22
N ASP A 39 13.25 9.51 -3.58
CA ASP A 39 12.74 10.58 -2.73
C ASP A 39 11.27 10.94 -3.02
N THR A 40 10.76 10.61 -4.20
CA THR A 40 9.35 10.77 -4.57
C THR A 40 8.44 9.69 -3.98
N LEU A 41 9.02 8.56 -3.56
CA LEU A 41 8.30 7.41 -3.01
C LEU A 41 7.89 7.56 -1.53
N PHE A 42 8.26 8.64 -0.85
CA PHE A 42 7.94 8.86 0.55
C PHE A 42 7.65 10.33 0.85
N THR A 43 6.49 10.60 1.45
CA THR A 43 6.10 11.93 1.94
C THR A 43 5.52 11.82 3.33
N SER A 44 5.90 12.72 4.23
CA SER A 44 5.24 12.86 5.53
C SER A 44 5.05 14.33 5.90
N ARG A 45 3.93 14.64 6.55
CA ARG A 45 3.62 15.99 7.02
C ARG A 45 2.56 15.97 8.13
N ARG A 46 2.56 17.03 8.93
CA ARG A 46 1.44 17.36 9.80
C ARG A 46 0.51 18.30 9.02
N MET A 47 -0.76 17.97 8.98
CA MET A 47 -1.79 18.77 8.31
C MET A 47 -2.24 19.94 9.22
N PRO A 48 -2.84 21.00 8.68
CA PRO A 48 -3.32 22.14 9.47
C PRO A 48 -4.35 21.77 10.56
N THR A 49 -5.06 20.67 10.37
CA THR A 49 -6.03 20.10 11.30
C THR A 49 -5.42 19.28 12.42
N ASP A 50 -4.09 19.22 12.47
CA ASP A 50 -3.34 18.41 13.44
C ASP A 50 -3.46 16.90 13.20
N VAL A 51 -3.75 16.49 11.97
CA VAL A 51 -3.69 15.10 11.51
C VAL A 51 -2.34 14.84 10.85
N GLY A 52 -1.73 13.70 11.16
CA GLY A 52 -0.53 13.22 10.48
C GLY A 52 -0.87 12.62 9.12
N TYR A 53 0.00 12.81 8.13
CA TYR A 53 -0.13 12.18 6.82
C TYR A 53 1.21 11.56 6.42
N ILE A 54 1.18 10.29 6.04
CA ILE A 54 2.34 9.56 5.52
C ILE A 54 1.91 8.85 4.23
N ARG A 55 2.64 9.08 3.13
CA ARG A 55 2.50 8.35 1.87
C ARG A 55 3.80 7.68 1.51
N PHE A 56 3.73 6.44 1.03
CA PHE A 56 4.85 5.73 0.42
C PHE A 56 4.33 4.68 -0.58
N ASP A 57 5.13 4.41 -1.60
CA ASP A 57 4.69 3.61 -2.74
C ASP A 57 5.27 2.17 -2.72
N GLU A 58 6.16 1.84 -1.74
CA GLU A 58 6.74 0.50 -1.58
C GLU A 58 7.14 0.24 -0.12
N PHE A 59 7.02 -1.01 0.33
CA PHE A 59 7.57 -1.48 1.60
C PHE A 59 9.01 -1.92 1.43
N ASP A 60 9.96 -1.05 1.72
CA ASP A 60 11.39 -1.34 1.71
C ASP A 60 12.09 -0.90 3.01
N PHE A 61 13.38 -1.24 3.16
CA PHE A 61 14.15 -0.94 4.38
C PHE A 61 14.44 0.56 4.53
N LYS A 62 14.59 1.31 3.42
CA LYS A 62 14.81 2.77 3.47
C LYS A 62 13.52 3.47 3.87
N VAL A 63 12.39 3.04 3.29
CA VAL A 63 11.06 3.54 3.63
C VAL A 63 10.71 3.19 5.08
N LEU A 64 11.01 1.99 5.57
CA LEU A 64 10.83 1.61 6.98
C LEU A 64 11.56 2.58 7.93
N LYS A 65 12.81 2.94 7.63
CA LYS A 65 13.57 3.91 8.44
C LYS A 65 12.92 5.29 8.43
N LYS A 66 12.48 5.78 7.25
CA LYS A 66 11.78 7.06 7.10
C LYS A 66 10.44 7.03 7.86
N PHE A 67 9.70 5.92 7.74
CA PHE A 67 8.40 5.73 8.39
C PHE A 67 8.52 5.79 9.93
N LYS A 68 9.47 5.04 10.52
CA LYS A 68 9.75 5.06 11.98
C LYS A 68 10.06 6.48 12.46
N LYS A 69 10.88 7.23 11.71
CA LYS A 69 11.21 8.62 12.04
C LYS A 69 9.96 9.52 11.98
N SER A 70 9.23 9.48 10.86
CA SER A 70 8.02 10.29 10.68
C SER A 70 6.94 9.98 11.72
N LEU A 71 6.76 8.70 12.05
CA LEU A 71 5.79 8.32 13.08
C LEU A 71 6.16 8.90 14.47
N THR A 72 7.45 8.98 14.76
CA THR A 72 7.95 9.64 16.00
C THR A 72 7.66 11.14 15.98
N GLU A 73 7.84 11.82 14.84
CA GLU A 73 7.57 13.25 14.66
C GLU A 73 6.07 13.57 14.69
N LEU A 74 5.22 12.60 14.35
CA LEU A 74 3.77 12.73 14.31
C LEU A 74 3.06 12.06 15.51
N LYS A 75 3.80 11.62 16.52
CA LYS A 75 3.28 10.80 17.64
C LYS A 75 2.14 11.45 18.43
N ASP A 76 2.10 12.77 18.45
CA ASP A 76 1.16 13.61 19.20
C ASP A 76 0.05 14.21 18.33
N THR A 77 -0.06 13.77 17.06
CA THR A 77 -1.16 14.17 16.19
C THR A 77 -2.48 13.52 16.60
N LYS A 78 -3.58 14.15 16.27
CA LYS A 78 -4.94 13.68 16.61
C LYS A 78 -5.34 12.41 15.88
N GLY A 79 -4.71 12.10 14.77
CA GLY A 79 -4.92 10.90 13.96
C GLY A 79 -3.89 10.82 12.86
N LEU A 80 -3.82 9.70 12.17
CA LEU A 80 -2.87 9.45 11.09
C LEU A 80 -3.58 8.94 9.85
N ILE A 81 -3.26 9.54 8.72
CA ILE A 81 -3.60 9.02 7.39
C ILE A 81 -2.35 8.34 6.82
N ILE A 82 -2.48 7.05 6.48
CA ILE A 82 -1.45 6.29 5.74
C ILE A 82 -1.95 6.09 4.32
N ASP A 83 -1.31 6.75 3.36
CA ASP A 83 -1.74 6.70 1.96
C ASP A 83 -0.98 5.62 1.19
N LEU A 84 -1.66 4.51 0.93
CA LEU A 84 -1.18 3.35 0.18
C LEU A 84 -1.82 3.26 -1.21
N ARG A 85 -2.50 4.30 -1.70
CA ARG A 85 -3.25 4.24 -2.97
C ARG A 85 -2.39 3.87 -4.19
N PHE A 86 -1.09 4.11 -4.14
CA PHE A 86 -0.15 3.76 -5.20
C PHE A 86 0.91 2.76 -4.73
N ASN A 87 0.74 2.17 -3.54
CA ASN A 87 1.70 1.22 -2.97
C ASN A 87 1.52 -0.18 -3.57
N ARG A 88 2.55 -0.66 -4.26
CA ARG A 88 2.55 -1.96 -4.93
C ARG A 88 3.01 -3.13 -4.05
N GLY A 89 3.17 -2.89 -2.75
CA GLY A 89 3.66 -3.90 -1.82
C GLY A 89 5.15 -3.78 -1.53
N GLY A 90 5.85 -4.88 -1.49
CA GLY A 90 7.29 -4.93 -1.18
C GLY A 90 7.64 -5.98 -0.12
N TYR A 91 8.68 -5.74 0.65
CA TYR A 91 9.19 -6.71 1.61
C TYR A 91 8.24 -6.92 2.78
N HIS A 92 7.82 -8.18 2.97
CA HIS A 92 6.97 -8.60 4.09
C HIS A 92 7.56 -8.20 5.45
N TYR A 93 8.87 -8.30 5.63
CA TYR A 93 9.54 -7.88 6.86
C TYR A 93 9.34 -6.38 7.14
N ALA A 94 9.52 -5.51 6.15
CA ALA A 94 9.32 -4.08 6.31
C ALA A 94 7.86 -3.76 6.66
N MET A 95 6.91 -4.43 6.02
CA MET A 95 5.49 -4.33 6.33
C MET A 95 5.20 -4.73 7.78
N SER A 96 5.69 -5.87 8.24
CA SER A 96 5.47 -6.35 9.61
C SER A 96 6.06 -5.41 10.66
N GLU A 97 7.27 -4.87 10.40
CA GLU A 97 7.92 -3.89 11.28
C GLU A 97 7.16 -2.56 11.35
N MET A 98 6.58 -2.11 10.23
CA MET A 98 5.73 -0.91 10.23
C MET A 98 4.42 -1.15 10.99
N ALA A 99 3.79 -2.30 10.76
CA ALA A 99 2.56 -2.66 11.44
C ALA A 99 2.75 -2.80 12.96
N ALA A 100 3.89 -3.35 13.40
CA ALA A 100 4.21 -3.52 14.82
C ALA A 100 4.16 -2.20 15.61
N LEU A 101 4.40 -1.05 14.95
CA LEU A 101 4.37 0.26 15.59
C LEU A 101 2.95 0.71 16.04
N PHE A 102 1.93 -0.06 15.78
CA PHE A 102 0.54 0.27 16.10
C PHE A 102 -0.09 -0.65 17.15
N PHE A 103 0.62 -1.67 17.62
CA PHE A 103 0.07 -2.68 18.53
C PHE A 103 0.89 -2.84 19.81
N SER A 104 0.19 -3.04 20.96
CA SER A 104 0.75 -3.28 22.30
C SER A 104 0.93 -4.75 22.63
N GLU A 105 0.46 -5.60 21.79
CA GLU A 105 0.49 -7.03 21.95
C GLU A 105 0.66 -7.71 20.61
N LYS A 106 0.95 -8.98 20.61
CA LYS A 106 1.02 -9.75 19.38
C LYS A 106 -0.36 -9.93 18.77
N VAL A 107 -0.53 -9.41 17.55
CA VAL A 107 -1.74 -9.56 16.75
C VAL A 107 -1.42 -10.37 15.50
N SER A 108 -2.26 -11.35 15.19
CA SER A 108 -2.13 -12.13 13.96
C SER A 108 -2.62 -11.30 12.76
N PHE A 109 -1.81 -11.25 11.73
CA PHE A 109 -2.19 -10.69 10.41
C PHE A 109 -2.56 -11.80 9.41
N GLY A 110 -2.56 -13.06 9.87
CA GLY A 110 -2.98 -14.18 9.06
C GLY A 110 -1.87 -15.17 8.74
N LYS A 111 -2.15 -16.08 7.81
CA LYS A 111 -1.33 -17.28 7.58
C LYS A 111 -0.90 -17.38 6.13
N THR A 112 0.33 -17.87 5.93
CA THR A 112 0.83 -18.25 4.61
C THR A 112 0.25 -19.61 4.22
N ILE A 113 -0.28 -19.68 3.01
CA ILE A 113 -0.76 -20.92 2.39
C ILE A 113 0.15 -21.27 1.21
N THR A 114 0.50 -22.53 1.07
CA THR A 114 1.22 -23.07 -0.08
C THR A 114 0.44 -24.21 -0.70
N ARG A 115 0.65 -24.48 -1.98
CA ARG A 115 -0.04 -25.55 -2.69
C ARG A 115 0.15 -26.93 -2.04
N THR A 116 1.29 -27.15 -1.40
CA THR A 116 1.61 -28.44 -0.75
C THR A 116 1.33 -28.46 0.75
N GLY A 117 0.89 -27.35 1.33
CA GLY A 117 0.76 -27.18 2.79
C GLY A 117 2.10 -27.07 3.54
N LYS A 118 3.24 -27.17 2.83
CA LYS A 118 4.57 -27.11 3.41
C LYS A 118 5.22 -25.77 3.12
N ILE A 119 5.69 -25.06 4.15
CA ILE A 119 6.47 -23.83 4.00
C ILE A 119 7.86 -24.18 3.48
N PRO A 120 8.33 -23.55 2.38
CA PRO A 120 9.67 -23.76 1.85
C PRO A 120 10.75 -23.40 2.89
N LYS A 121 11.79 -24.21 2.96
CA LYS A 121 12.92 -24.01 3.86
C LYS A 121 14.24 -24.10 3.10
N ILE A 122 15.21 -23.28 3.48
CA ILE A 122 16.61 -23.39 3.07
C ILE A 122 17.44 -23.60 4.34
N LEU A 123 18.24 -24.63 4.38
CA LEU A 123 19.04 -25.01 5.57
C LEU A 123 18.23 -25.05 6.88
N GLY A 124 16.97 -25.51 6.82
CA GLY A 124 16.07 -25.57 7.97
C GLY A 124 15.35 -24.27 8.31
N ILE A 125 15.73 -23.14 7.72
CA ILE A 125 15.13 -21.83 7.95
C ILE A 125 13.94 -21.63 7.00
N SER A 126 12.79 -21.26 7.54
CA SER A 126 11.60 -20.95 6.75
C SER A 126 11.80 -19.65 5.96
N LEU A 127 11.51 -19.68 4.67
CA LEU A 127 11.68 -18.52 3.78
C LEU A 127 10.57 -17.49 3.92
N VAL A 128 9.40 -17.92 4.43
CA VAL A 128 8.27 -17.06 4.79
C VAL A 128 7.70 -17.55 6.12
N PRO A 129 7.11 -16.68 6.94
CA PRO A 129 6.48 -17.12 8.19
C PRO A 129 5.25 -17.99 7.89
N LYS A 130 5.00 -18.99 8.71
CA LYS A 130 3.76 -19.78 8.63
C LYS A 130 2.54 -18.93 9.01
N GLU A 131 2.72 -18.06 9.98
CA GLU A 131 1.75 -17.07 10.43
C GLU A 131 2.48 -15.76 10.71
N THR A 132 1.88 -14.66 10.30
CA THR A 132 2.43 -13.32 10.50
C THR A 132 1.86 -12.76 11.79
N PHE A 133 2.72 -12.54 12.76
CA PHE A 133 2.40 -11.80 13.97
C PHE A 133 3.10 -10.44 13.93
N VAL A 134 2.39 -9.40 14.34
CA VAL A 134 2.91 -8.04 14.49
C VAL A 134 2.64 -7.54 15.91
N GLY A 135 3.43 -6.55 16.34
CA GLY A 135 3.31 -5.99 17.69
C GLY A 135 4.15 -6.73 18.73
N ASP A 136 4.50 -5.99 19.74
CA ASP A 136 5.22 -6.42 20.93
C ASP A 136 4.81 -5.53 22.13
N GLU A 137 5.44 -5.71 23.29
CA GLU A 137 5.17 -4.93 24.49
C GLU A 137 5.88 -3.55 24.53
N ASP A 138 6.38 -3.02 23.40
CA ASP A 138 7.02 -1.70 23.35
C ASP A 138 5.97 -0.58 23.56
N SER A 139 6.23 0.29 24.53
CA SER A 139 5.38 1.42 24.89
C SER A 139 5.37 2.58 23.87
N ARG A 140 6.26 2.56 22.87
CA ARG A 140 6.47 3.67 21.90
C ARG A 140 5.56 3.57 20.69
N ARG A 141 4.29 3.27 20.89
CA ARG A 141 3.33 3.08 19.80
C ARG A 141 2.60 4.34 19.44
N TYR A 142 2.17 4.36 18.18
CA TYR A 142 1.20 5.34 17.75
C TYR A 142 -0.21 4.92 18.21
N ALA A 143 -0.78 5.68 19.16
CA ALA A 143 -2.04 5.31 19.81
C ALA A 143 -3.29 5.96 19.18
N ALA A 144 -3.13 7.14 18.54
CA ALA A 144 -4.27 7.86 17.95
C ALA A 144 -4.93 7.06 16.78
N PRO A 145 -6.17 7.38 16.41
CA PRO A 145 -6.89 6.72 15.31
C PRO A 145 -6.11 6.75 13.99
N VAL A 146 -6.26 5.70 13.19
CA VAL A 146 -5.59 5.56 11.89
C VAL A 146 -6.62 5.34 10.79
N VAL A 147 -6.42 6.01 9.67
CA VAL A 147 -7.11 5.75 8.41
C VAL A 147 -6.08 5.37 7.35
N ILE A 148 -6.37 4.33 6.58
CA ILE A 148 -5.54 3.89 5.46
C ILE A 148 -6.28 4.19 4.17
N LEU A 149 -5.61 4.90 3.24
CA LEU A 149 -6.15 5.15 1.91
C LEU A 149 -5.69 4.04 0.97
N MET A 150 -6.64 3.47 0.23
CA MET A 150 -6.39 2.43 -0.76
C MET A 150 -7.03 2.71 -2.12
N SER A 151 -6.50 2.08 -3.15
CA SER A 151 -7.06 2.05 -4.49
C SER A 151 -6.77 0.70 -5.16
N ASN A 152 -7.24 0.51 -6.39
CA ASN A 152 -6.94 -0.67 -7.20
C ASN A 152 -5.45 -0.83 -7.58
N TYR A 153 -4.59 0.12 -7.25
CA TYR A 153 -3.13 0.00 -7.36
C TYR A 153 -2.46 -0.49 -6.07
N SER A 154 -3.19 -0.50 -4.96
CA SER A 154 -2.69 -1.06 -3.69
C SER A 154 -2.59 -2.57 -3.80
N ALA A 155 -1.39 -3.15 -3.66
CA ALA A 155 -1.16 -4.57 -3.95
C ALA A 155 -0.25 -5.25 -2.91
N SER A 156 -0.35 -6.59 -2.80
CA SER A 156 0.60 -7.44 -2.07
C SER A 156 0.76 -7.02 -0.59
N SER A 157 1.96 -6.69 -0.13
CA SER A 157 2.20 -6.26 1.26
C SER A 157 1.35 -5.06 1.70
N ALA A 158 0.90 -4.20 0.78
CA ALA A 158 -0.03 -3.11 1.09
C ALA A 158 -1.41 -3.65 1.44
N GLU A 159 -1.86 -4.69 0.76
CA GLU A 159 -3.13 -5.37 1.06
C GLU A 159 -3.05 -6.13 2.39
N HIS A 160 -1.92 -6.82 2.63
CA HIS A 160 -1.68 -7.53 3.88
C HIS A 160 -1.67 -6.59 5.10
N PHE A 161 -0.96 -5.45 4.97
CA PHE A 161 -0.93 -4.41 5.98
C PHE A 161 -2.35 -3.88 6.25
N ALA A 162 -3.07 -3.47 5.20
CA ALA A 162 -4.39 -2.87 5.33
C ALA A 162 -5.42 -3.86 5.91
N ALA A 163 -5.44 -5.11 5.43
CA ALA A 163 -6.34 -6.13 5.94
C ALA A 163 -6.08 -6.45 7.42
N GLY A 164 -4.82 -6.59 7.82
CA GLY A 164 -4.47 -6.84 9.22
C GLY A 164 -4.85 -5.67 10.14
N MET A 165 -4.61 -4.44 9.71
CA MET A 165 -5.00 -3.23 10.43
C MET A 165 -6.53 -3.07 10.53
N GLN A 166 -7.27 -3.40 9.47
CA GLN A 166 -8.73 -3.36 9.43
C GLN A 166 -9.33 -4.45 10.32
N GLU A 167 -8.94 -5.72 10.14
CA GLU A 167 -9.50 -6.85 10.88
C GLU A 167 -9.22 -6.79 12.38
N SER A 168 -8.10 -6.18 12.78
CA SER A 168 -7.79 -5.93 14.19
C SER A 168 -8.52 -4.71 14.77
N GLY A 169 -9.31 -3.99 13.98
CA GLY A 169 -10.00 -2.76 14.41
C GLY A 169 -9.05 -1.56 14.62
N ARG A 170 -7.78 -1.66 14.16
CA ARG A 170 -6.78 -0.62 14.40
C ARG A 170 -6.87 0.54 13.40
N ALA A 171 -7.38 0.30 12.20
CA ALA A 171 -7.56 1.34 11.19
C ALA A 171 -8.86 1.13 10.40
N SER A 172 -9.43 2.23 9.92
CA SER A 172 -10.48 2.22 8.89
C SER A 172 -9.84 2.41 7.51
N ILE A 173 -10.41 1.74 6.51
CA ILE A 173 -9.99 1.82 5.11
C ILE A 173 -10.89 2.78 4.35
N VAL A 174 -10.30 3.76 3.68
CA VAL A 174 -11.02 4.75 2.85
C VAL A 174 -10.48 4.72 1.43
N GLY A 175 -11.37 4.80 0.45
CA GLY A 175 -11.00 4.85 -0.97
C GLY A 175 -11.63 3.76 -1.82
N GLY A 176 -10.85 3.12 -2.66
CA GLY A 176 -11.28 2.03 -3.54
C GLY A 176 -10.85 0.66 -3.03
N GLN A 177 -11.50 -0.39 -3.55
CA GLN A 177 -11.06 -1.77 -3.39
C GLN A 177 -9.64 -1.94 -3.90
N SER A 178 -8.82 -2.72 -3.20
CA SER A 178 -7.43 -2.98 -3.60
C SER A 178 -7.34 -3.94 -4.80
N CYS A 179 -6.10 -4.16 -5.26
CA CYS A 179 -5.80 -4.97 -6.46
C CYS A 179 -6.34 -6.41 -6.38
N GLY A 180 -6.32 -7.05 -5.22
CA GLY A 180 -6.49 -8.50 -5.12
C GLY A 180 -5.28 -9.26 -5.68
N CYS A 181 -4.09 -8.72 -5.52
CA CYS A 181 -2.81 -9.21 -6.06
C CYS A 181 -1.90 -9.65 -4.92
N MET A 182 -2.32 -10.70 -4.19
CA MET A 182 -1.70 -11.09 -2.92
C MET A 182 -0.67 -12.22 -3.05
N LEU A 183 -0.63 -12.91 -4.18
CA LEU A 183 0.26 -14.05 -4.38
C LEU A 183 1.73 -13.69 -4.25
N GLY A 184 2.44 -14.37 -3.35
CA GLY A 184 3.84 -14.11 -3.07
C GLY A 184 4.79 -14.83 -4.03
N ILE A 185 5.86 -14.11 -4.41
CA ILE A 185 6.92 -14.58 -5.30
C ILE A 185 8.23 -14.59 -4.50
N MET A 186 8.95 -15.73 -4.51
CA MET A 186 10.22 -15.87 -3.80
C MET A 186 11.46 -15.65 -4.69
N GLY A 187 11.28 -15.51 -5.98
CA GLY A 187 12.39 -15.34 -6.89
C GLY A 187 11.95 -15.34 -8.33
N LYS A 188 12.94 -15.20 -9.21
CA LYS A 188 12.78 -15.18 -10.65
C LYS A 188 13.64 -16.23 -11.31
N THR A 189 13.15 -16.78 -12.39
CA THR A 189 13.89 -17.70 -13.25
C THR A 189 14.24 -17.00 -14.56
N LYS A 190 15.52 -16.96 -14.92
CA LYS A 190 15.93 -16.44 -16.23
C LYS A 190 15.49 -17.41 -17.31
N ILE A 191 14.84 -16.90 -18.34
CA ILE A 191 14.47 -17.61 -19.55
C ILE A 191 15.03 -16.89 -20.77
N LYS A 192 15.01 -17.54 -21.96
CA LYS A 192 15.46 -16.88 -23.19
C LYS A 192 14.58 -15.67 -23.49
N GLY A 193 15.21 -14.49 -23.47
CA GLY A 193 14.53 -13.22 -23.76
C GLY A 193 13.78 -12.56 -22.60
N GLY A 194 13.94 -13.06 -21.34
CA GLY A 194 13.26 -12.44 -20.21
C GLY A 194 13.46 -13.14 -18.87
N GLU A 195 12.56 -12.84 -17.97
CA GLU A 195 12.50 -13.42 -16.63
C GLU A 195 11.08 -13.94 -16.35
N LEU A 196 11.00 -15.11 -15.74
CA LEU A 196 9.75 -15.73 -15.33
C LEU A 196 9.58 -15.58 -13.80
N TYR A 197 8.46 -15.03 -13.40
CA TYR A 197 8.02 -14.95 -12.00
C TYR A 197 6.85 -15.91 -11.81
N VAL A 198 6.97 -16.78 -10.81
CA VAL A 198 5.91 -17.75 -10.48
C VAL A 198 5.52 -17.56 -9.04
N SER A 199 4.23 -17.37 -8.78
CA SER A 199 3.69 -17.30 -7.44
C SER A 199 3.81 -18.65 -6.73
N GLN A 200 4.31 -18.64 -5.51
CA GLN A 200 4.63 -19.86 -4.75
C GLN A 200 3.81 -20.01 -3.48
N PHE A 201 3.25 -18.92 -2.98
CA PHE A 201 2.42 -18.92 -1.78
C PHE A 201 1.34 -17.84 -1.85
N ASP A 202 0.31 -18.06 -1.08
CA ASP A 202 -0.85 -17.21 -0.89
C ASP A 202 -0.97 -16.86 0.59
N PHE A 203 -1.83 -15.90 0.92
CA PHE A 203 -2.12 -15.50 2.29
C PHE A 203 -3.63 -15.54 2.55
N VAL A 204 -3.99 -15.95 3.74
CA VAL A 204 -5.32 -15.72 4.30
C VAL A 204 -5.19 -14.83 5.51
N THR A 205 -6.14 -13.93 5.70
CA THR A 205 -6.17 -13.02 6.85
C THR A 205 -6.36 -13.77 8.17
N ALA A 206 -6.27 -13.05 9.30
CA ALA A 206 -6.51 -13.62 10.61
C ALA A 206 -7.92 -14.23 10.75
N LEU A 207 -8.91 -13.64 10.08
CA LEU A 207 -10.29 -14.14 10.04
C LEU A 207 -10.52 -15.20 8.94
N GLY A 208 -9.45 -15.67 8.28
CA GLY A 208 -9.51 -16.73 7.27
C GLY A 208 -9.98 -16.28 5.89
N LYS A 209 -10.05 -14.98 5.62
CA LYS A 209 -10.44 -14.45 4.31
C LYS A 209 -9.27 -14.53 3.34
N ARG A 210 -9.53 -14.90 2.12
CA ARG A 210 -8.57 -14.85 1.02
C ARG A 210 -8.66 -13.50 0.32
N ILE A 211 -7.54 -12.82 0.16
CA ILE A 211 -7.47 -11.51 -0.51
C ILE A 211 -7.23 -11.65 -2.02
N GLU A 212 -6.51 -12.69 -2.43
CA GLU A 212 -6.19 -12.93 -3.85
C GLU A 212 -7.45 -12.93 -4.73
N GLN A 213 -7.44 -12.16 -5.80
CA GLN A 213 -8.53 -11.90 -6.75
C GLN A 213 -9.76 -11.15 -6.16
N ILE A 214 -9.76 -10.89 -4.85
CA ILE A 214 -10.87 -10.19 -4.17
C ILE A 214 -10.46 -8.78 -3.76
N GLY A 215 -9.25 -8.64 -3.21
CA GLY A 215 -8.78 -7.38 -2.62
C GLY A 215 -9.33 -7.10 -1.23
N VAL A 216 -8.85 -6.02 -0.64
CA VAL A 216 -9.35 -5.43 0.60
C VAL A 216 -10.47 -4.45 0.25
N LEU A 217 -11.63 -4.62 0.87
CA LEU A 217 -12.78 -3.73 0.67
C LEU A 217 -12.67 -2.55 1.63
N PRO A 218 -12.90 -1.32 1.15
CA PRO A 218 -12.89 -0.15 2.01
C PRO A 218 -14.13 -0.10 2.93
N ASP A 219 -13.96 0.48 4.13
CA ASP A 219 -15.07 0.79 5.05
C ASP A 219 -15.85 2.01 4.55
N VAL A 220 -15.14 2.94 3.89
CA VAL A 220 -15.72 4.12 3.25
C VAL A 220 -15.25 4.18 1.79
N THR A 221 -16.17 3.92 0.86
CA THR A 221 -15.87 3.96 -0.56
C THR A 221 -15.78 5.39 -1.08
N VAL A 222 -14.67 5.72 -1.72
CA VAL A 222 -14.46 6.99 -2.44
C VAL A 222 -14.08 6.68 -3.87
N VAL A 223 -14.98 6.99 -4.79
CA VAL A 223 -14.72 6.84 -6.23
C VAL A 223 -14.09 8.15 -6.73
N PRO A 224 -12.85 8.12 -7.25
CA PRO A 224 -12.23 9.31 -7.81
C PRO A 224 -12.96 9.72 -9.11
N THR A 225 -13.15 11.02 -9.26
CA THR A 225 -13.65 11.63 -10.50
C THR A 225 -12.49 12.24 -11.29
N VAL A 226 -12.76 12.63 -12.54
CA VAL A 226 -11.76 13.37 -13.35
C VAL A 226 -11.38 14.67 -12.64
N ALA A 227 -12.33 15.39 -12.08
CA ALA A 227 -12.07 16.61 -11.32
C ALA A 227 -11.18 16.35 -10.08
N ASP A 228 -11.42 15.25 -9.36
CA ASP A 228 -10.56 14.85 -8.23
C ASP A 228 -9.14 14.49 -8.69
N ALA A 229 -9.01 13.79 -9.84
CA ALA A 229 -7.71 13.50 -10.43
C ALA A 229 -6.95 14.77 -10.81
N GLN A 230 -7.62 15.75 -11.43
CA GLN A 230 -7.06 17.07 -11.75
C GLN A 230 -6.66 17.86 -10.50
N ALA A 231 -7.38 17.69 -9.39
CA ALA A 231 -7.06 18.27 -8.08
C ALA A 231 -6.01 17.47 -7.29
N GLY A 232 -5.39 16.42 -7.88
CA GLY A 232 -4.37 15.59 -7.24
C GLY A 232 -4.92 14.53 -6.28
N PHE A 233 -6.12 14.02 -6.53
CA PHE A 233 -6.78 12.96 -5.74
C PHE A 233 -6.98 13.35 -4.25
N THR A 234 -7.42 14.58 -4.00
CA THR A 234 -7.56 15.13 -2.65
C THR A 234 -8.83 14.68 -1.93
N LYS A 235 -9.87 14.24 -2.65
CA LYS A 235 -11.16 13.88 -2.05
C LYS A 235 -11.03 12.79 -0.98
N ALA A 236 -10.35 11.69 -1.27
CA ALA A 236 -10.15 10.61 -0.29
C ALA A 236 -9.34 11.07 0.93
N ILE A 237 -8.38 11.99 0.76
CA ILE A 237 -7.61 12.57 1.87
C ILE A 237 -8.54 13.40 2.76
N ASN A 238 -9.37 14.24 2.16
CA ASN A 238 -10.32 15.10 2.90
C ASN A 238 -11.38 14.25 3.65
N ASP A 239 -11.89 13.20 3.02
CA ASP A 239 -12.86 12.29 3.64
C ASP A 239 -12.23 11.54 4.83
N ALA A 240 -10.98 11.08 4.70
CA ALA A 240 -10.22 10.45 5.78
C ALA A 240 -9.93 11.42 6.94
N GLU A 241 -9.56 12.66 6.63
CA GLU A 241 -9.33 13.71 7.61
C GLU A 241 -10.61 14.01 8.41
N ASN A 242 -11.74 14.17 7.72
CA ASN A 242 -13.04 14.39 8.34
C ASN A 242 -13.44 13.21 9.25
N LEU A 243 -13.19 11.97 8.83
CA LEU A 243 -13.45 10.78 9.65
C LEU A 243 -12.65 10.82 10.95
N LEU A 244 -11.34 11.13 10.88
CA LEU A 244 -10.48 11.22 12.06
C LEU A 244 -10.91 12.33 13.03
N ILE A 245 -11.38 13.47 12.53
CA ILE A 245 -11.83 14.59 13.36
C ILE A 245 -13.18 14.28 14.01
N SER A 246 -14.09 13.60 13.30
CA SER A 246 -15.42 13.28 13.82
C SER A 246 -15.43 12.23 14.93
N THR A 247 -14.45 11.32 14.93
CA THR A 247 -14.31 10.25 15.95
C THR A 247 -13.78 10.77 17.31
N GLN A 248 -13.44 12.05 17.42
CA GLN A 248 -12.91 12.67 18.65
C GLN A 248 -13.98 13.45 19.44
N LYS A 249 -15.23 13.48 18.96
CA LYS A 249 -16.37 14.07 19.64
C LYS A 249 -17.14 13.00 20.42
#